data_8b8641d5331eb6c740f67d9e6832baeb
#
_entry.id   8b8641d5331eb6c740f67d9e6832baeb
#
_cell.length_a   1.000
_cell.length_b   1.000
_cell.length_c   1.000
_cell.angle_alpha   90.00
_cell.angle_beta   90.00
_cell.angle_gamma   90.00
#
_symmetry.space_group_name_H-M   'P 1'
#
loop_
_entity.id
_entity.type
_entity.pdbx_description
1 polymer ?
#
loop_
_entity_poly.entity_id
_entity_poly.type
_entity_poly.pdbx_seq_one_letter_code
_entity_poly.pdbx_strand_id
1 'polypeptide(L)'
;MRSVRKTNQSRRSPLARWPVYRHVIFDCDSTLTGIEGIDELANHPDSQQQVADLTRSAMDGKVNLETVYGERLEILQPTRGAVRALRSRYRKHVVEDAAALIHALQVLGHEVYIVSGGLFDPVREFGLHLGVAPEHIRAVEVEYDTLSGNWWQGQGPWHEAYLAVQHSVL
;
A
#
# COMPACT_ATOMS: atom_id res chain seq x y z
N MET A 1 0.46 -73.09 12.31
CA MET A 1 0.65 -71.70 12.83
C MET A 1 1.09 -70.81 11.69
N ARG A 2 0.19 -70.01 11.12
CA ARG A 2 0.50 -69.01 10.04
C ARG A 2 0.53 -67.63 10.66
N SER A 3 1.72 -67.01 10.67
CA SER A 3 1.93 -65.65 11.11
C SER A 3 1.35 -64.64 10.12
N VAL A 4 0.38 -63.85 10.55
CA VAL A 4 -0.19 -62.75 9.77
C VAL A 4 0.69 -61.51 10.02
N ARG A 5 1.45 -61.12 8.98
CA ARG A 5 2.14 -59.83 8.95
C ARG A 5 1.11 -58.70 8.80
N LYS A 6 0.90 -57.90 9.81
CA LYS A 6 0.19 -56.64 9.74
C LYS A 6 1.06 -55.63 8.98
N THR A 7 0.73 -55.32 7.76
CA THR A 7 1.27 -54.20 7.00
C THR A 7 0.72 -52.90 7.58
N ASN A 8 1.59 -52.18 8.26
CA ASN A 8 1.30 -50.85 8.79
C ASN A 8 1.32 -49.87 7.59
N GLN A 9 0.18 -49.69 6.91
CA GLN A 9 0.00 -48.61 5.96
C GLN A 9 -0.18 -47.33 6.75
N SER A 10 0.91 -46.56 6.89
CA SER A 10 0.84 -45.19 7.34
C SER A 10 -0.08 -44.41 6.40
N ARG A 11 -1.26 -44.09 6.89
CA ARG A 11 -2.17 -43.14 6.20
C ARG A 11 -1.45 -41.79 6.17
N ARG A 12 -0.71 -41.54 5.09
CA ARG A 12 -0.33 -40.19 4.72
C ARG A 12 -1.63 -39.46 4.43
N SER A 13 -2.03 -38.54 5.30
CA SER A 13 -3.09 -37.58 5.00
C SER A 13 -2.80 -36.97 3.65
N PRO A 14 -3.77 -36.89 2.73
CA PRO A 14 -3.56 -36.14 1.52
C PRO A 14 -3.24 -34.70 1.97
N LEU A 15 -1.99 -34.28 1.75
CA LEU A 15 -1.64 -32.87 1.86
C LEU A 15 -2.65 -32.15 0.99
N ALA A 16 -3.46 -31.29 1.62
CA ALA A 16 -4.39 -30.46 0.87
C ALA A 16 -3.57 -29.77 -0.22
N ARG A 17 -3.84 -30.10 -1.48
CA ARG A 17 -3.20 -29.41 -2.59
C ARG A 17 -3.78 -28.00 -2.61
N TRP A 18 -3.05 -27.07 -2.02
CA TRP A 18 -3.36 -25.67 -2.19
C TRP A 18 -3.26 -25.35 -3.67
N PRO A 19 -4.23 -24.60 -4.22
CA PRO A 19 -4.11 -24.15 -5.59
C PRO A 19 -2.80 -23.38 -5.72
N VAL A 20 -2.00 -23.72 -6.72
CA VAL A 20 -0.74 -23.05 -7.00
C VAL A 20 -1.08 -21.73 -7.69
N TYR A 21 -1.22 -20.67 -6.94
CA TYR A 21 -1.35 -19.32 -7.48
C TYR A 21 0.01 -18.85 -7.95
N ARG A 22 0.10 -18.37 -9.19
CA ARG A 22 1.32 -17.78 -9.72
C ARG A 22 1.57 -16.41 -9.13
N HIS A 23 0.51 -15.63 -8.97
CA HIS A 23 0.57 -14.24 -8.54
C HIS A 23 -0.01 -14.10 -7.12
N VAL A 24 0.69 -13.35 -6.29
CA VAL A 24 0.25 -12.95 -4.96
C VAL A 24 0.22 -11.42 -4.93
N ILE A 25 -0.93 -10.85 -4.65
CA ILE A 25 -1.14 -9.41 -4.66
C ILE A 25 -1.42 -8.97 -3.23
N PHE A 26 -0.64 -8.03 -2.74
CA PHE A 26 -0.85 -7.38 -1.46
C PHE A 26 -1.40 -5.97 -1.66
N ASP A 27 -2.32 -5.57 -0.79
CA ASP A 27 -2.54 -4.17 -0.51
C ASP A 27 -1.39 -3.64 0.38
N CYS A 28 -1.24 -2.32 0.48
CA CYS A 28 -0.18 -1.70 1.24
C CYS A 28 -0.66 -1.16 2.58
N ASP A 29 -1.55 -0.16 2.55
CA ASP A 29 -2.05 0.55 3.72
C ASP A 29 -2.88 -0.39 4.59
N SER A 30 -2.69 -0.37 5.90
CA SER A 30 -3.31 -1.28 6.88
C SER A 30 -3.12 -2.78 6.59
N THR A 31 -2.22 -3.15 5.66
CA THR A 31 -1.92 -4.54 5.28
C THR A 31 -0.43 -4.86 5.41
N LEU A 32 0.46 -4.20 4.68
CA LEU A 32 1.93 -4.34 4.80
C LEU A 32 2.53 -3.32 5.77
N THR A 33 1.83 -2.23 5.99
CA THR A 33 2.09 -1.24 7.04
C THR A 33 0.85 -1.08 7.91
N GLY A 34 1.02 -0.73 9.20
CA GLY A 34 -0.07 -0.54 10.16
C GLY A 34 -0.71 0.86 10.12
N ILE A 35 -0.46 1.66 9.09
CA ILE A 35 -0.99 3.02 8.93
C ILE A 35 -1.68 3.22 7.58
N GLU A 36 -2.53 4.24 7.51
CA GLU A 36 -3.13 4.78 6.30
C GLU A 36 -2.34 6.02 5.88
N GLY A 37 -1.67 5.97 4.72
CA GLY A 37 -0.80 7.05 4.28
C GLY A 37 -1.50 8.39 4.13
N ILE A 38 -2.74 8.40 3.67
CA ILE A 38 -3.51 9.63 3.49
C ILE A 38 -3.87 10.28 4.83
N ASP A 39 -4.15 9.49 5.87
CA ASP A 39 -4.47 10.01 7.20
C ASP A 39 -3.24 10.65 7.86
N GLU A 40 -2.06 10.12 7.57
CA GLU A 40 -0.78 10.64 8.04
C GLU A 40 -0.40 12.01 7.42
N LEU A 41 -1.09 12.44 6.36
CA LEU A 41 -0.93 13.76 5.74
C LEU A 41 -1.77 14.84 6.43
N ALA A 42 -2.75 14.46 7.23
CA ALA A 42 -3.62 15.38 7.95
C ALA A 42 -2.86 16.01 9.13
N ASN A 43 -2.14 17.10 8.87
CA ASN A 43 -1.29 17.77 9.87
C ASN A 43 -2.05 18.73 10.78
N HIS A 44 -3.30 19.08 10.47
CA HIS A 44 -4.11 20.04 11.23
C HIS A 44 -5.36 19.36 11.77
N PRO A 45 -5.82 19.67 13.01
CA PRO A 45 -7.02 19.05 13.60
C PRO A 45 -8.27 19.20 12.73
N ASP A 46 -8.44 20.36 12.09
CA ASP A 46 -9.59 20.62 11.22
C ASP A 46 -9.57 19.72 9.97
N SER A 47 -8.41 19.52 9.35
CA SER A 47 -8.24 18.60 8.21
C SER A 47 -8.46 17.15 8.63
N GLN A 48 -7.99 16.76 9.82
CA GLN A 48 -8.23 15.42 10.38
C GLN A 48 -9.72 15.15 10.55
N GLN A 49 -10.47 16.12 11.11
CA GLN A 49 -11.90 15.99 11.31
C GLN A 49 -12.66 15.90 9.98
N GLN A 50 -12.33 16.76 9.01
CA GLN A 50 -12.95 16.75 7.68
C GLN A 50 -12.71 15.42 6.94
N VAL A 51 -11.48 14.92 6.95
CA VAL A 51 -11.12 13.62 6.35
C VAL A 51 -11.85 12.48 7.04
N ALA A 52 -11.94 12.49 8.37
CA ALA A 52 -12.67 11.47 9.13
C ALA A 52 -14.17 11.47 8.82
N ASP A 53 -14.78 12.66 8.66
CA ASP A 53 -16.20 12.80 8.33
C ASP A 53 -16.50 12.30 6.91
N LEU A 54 -15.61 12.57 5.94
CA LEU A 54 -15.69 12.02 4.59
C LEU A 54 -15.59 10.49 4.59
N THR A 55 -14.62 9.95 5.30
CA THR A 55 -14.44 8.49 5.44
C THR A 55 -15.69 7.84 6.02
N ARG A 56 -16.26 8.42 7.07
CA ARG A 56 -17.51 7.93 7.67
C ARG A 56 -18.68 7.97 6.69
N SER A 57 -18.82 9.05 5.93
CA SER A 57 -19.86 9.19 4.90
C SER A 57 -19.76 8.14 3.80
N ALA A 58 -18.53 7.78 3.42
CA ALA A 58 -18.27 6.71 2.46
C ALA A 58 -18.64 5.33 3.03
N MET A 59 -18.26 5.05 4.27
CA MET A 59 -18.62 3.79 4.93
C MET A 59 -20.13 3.63 5.11
N ASP A 60 -20.84 4.73 5.30
CA ASP A 60 -22.32 4.76 5.34
C ASP A 60 -22.97 4.62 3.94
N GLY A 61 -22.17 4.51 2.88
CA GLY A 61 -22.66 4.41 1.49
C GLY A 61 -23.27 5.71 0.94
N LYS A 62 -23.04 6.85 1.58
CA LYS A 62 -23.58 8.16 1.18
C LYS A 62 -22.78 8.81 0.05
N VAL A 63 -21.52 8.43 -0.09
CA VAL A 63 -20.58 8.98 -1.08
C VAL A 63 -19.84 7.83 -1.74
N ASN A 64 -19.52 7.97 -3.03
CA ASN A 64 -18.73 6.98 -3.76
C ASN A 64 -17.26 7.00 -3.28
N LEU A 65 -16.68 5.83 -3.05
CA LEU A 65 -15.29 5.69 -2.58
C LEU A 65 -14.27 6.37 -3.50
N GLU A 66 -14.48 6.32 -4.82
CA GLU A 66 -13.59 6.99 -5.78
C GLU A 66 -13.59 8.51 -5.60
N THR A 67 -14.79 9.08 -5.37
CA THR A 67 -14.96 10.54 -5.13
C THR A 67 -14.29 10.94 -3.82
N VAL A 68 -14.48 10.14 -2.76
CA VAL A 68 -13.94 10.40 -1.42
C VAL A 68 -12.41 10.54 -1.43
N TYR A 69 -11.73 9.71 -2.22
CA TYR A 69 -10.27 9.77 -2.28
C TYR A 69 -9.78 11.12 -2.84
N GLY A 70 -10.38 11.57 -3.94
CA GLY A 70 -10.09 12.88 -4.52
C GLY A 70 -10.38 14.04 -3.56
N GLU A 71 -11.57 14.04 -2.94
CA GLU A 71 -11.97 15.06 -1.97
C GLU A 71 -11.04 15.12 -0.75
N ARG A 72 -10.56 13.96 -0.25
CA ARG A 72 -9.56 13.92 0.83
C ARG A 72 -8.25 14.60 0.42
N LEU A 73 -7.76 14.37 -0.79
CA LEU A 73 -6.56 15.03 -1.30
C LEU A 73 -6.76 16.52 -1.54
N GLU A 74 -7.94 16.95 -2.00
CA GLU A 74 -8.28 18.36 -2.14
C GLU A 74 -8.30 19.11 -0.80
N ILE A 75 -8.79 18.48 0.26
CA ILE A 75 -8.76 19.04 1.62
C ILE A 75 -7.31 19.14 2.12
N LEU A 76 -6.52 18.09 1.91
CA LEU A 76 -5.17 18.00 2.44
C LEU A 76 -4.15 18.80 1.65
N GLN A 77 -4.35 18.95 0.34
CA GLN A 77 -3.43 19.61 -0.60
C GLN A 77 -1.96 19.30 -0.31
N PRO A 78 -1.56 18.04 -0.27
CA PRO A 78 -0.25 17.67 0.20
C PRO A 78 0.84 18.14 -0.77
N THR A 79 1.93 18.66 -0.23
CA THR A 79 3.12 18.92 -1.05
C THR A 79 3.84 17.62 -1.38
N ARG A 80 4.63 17.59 -2.45
CA ARG A 80 5.47 16.44 -2.81
C ARG A 80 6.41 16.07 -1.64
N GLY A 81 6.93 17.06 -0.92
CA GLY A 81 7.77 16.84 0.25
C GLY A 81 7.04 16.11 1.38
N ALA A 82 5.80 16.50 1.67
CA ALA A 82 4.97 15.84 2.69
C ALA A 82 4.67 14.38 2.30
N VAL A 83 4.30 14.14 1.04
CA VAL A 83 4.05 12.78 0.52
C VAL A 83 5.31 11.92 0.61
N ARG A 84 6.48 12.44 0.20
CA ARG A 84 7.75 11.71 0.32
C ARG A 84 8.15 11.40 1.75
N ALA A 85 7.77 12.23 2.71
CA ALA A 85 8.03 11.98 4.13
C ALA A 85 7.30 10.73 4.68
N LEU A 86 6.19 10.31 4.05
CA LEU A 86 5.44 9.10 4.42
C LEU A 86 6.28 7.83 4.34
N ARG A 87 7.28 7.78 3.44
CA ARG A 87 8.16 6.60 3.29
C ARG A 87 8.81 6.16 4.62
N SER A 88 9.23 7.12 5.43
CA SER A 88 9.84 6.83 6.73
C SER A 88 8.81 6.35 7.74
N ARG A 89 7.57 6.88 7.67
CA ARG A 89 6.46 6.42 8.52
C ARG A 89 6.05 5.00 8.15
N TYR A 90 5.93 4.67 6.86
CA TYR A 90 5.64 3.31 6.40
C TYR A 90 6.65 2.30 6.91
N ARG A 91 7.95 2.60 6.81
CA ARG A 91 9.01 1.73 7.33
C ARG A 91 8.95 1.57 8.85
N LYS A 92 8.59 2.63 9.58
CA LYS A 92 8.47 2.58 11.04
C LYS A 92 7.30 1.71 11.51
N HIS A 93 6.25 1.64 10.71
CA HIS A 93 5.03 0.91 11.01
C HIS A 93 4.85 -0.34 10.15
N VAL A 94 5.97 -0.88 9.63
CA VAL A 94 5.93 -2.13 8.86
C VAL A 94 5.33 -3.25 9.72
N VAL A 95 4.45 -4.05 9.11
CA VAL A 95 3.89 -5.23 9.76
C VAL A 95 5.01 -6.26 9.98
N GLU A 96 5.03 -6.86 11.16
CA GLU A 96 6.01 -7.87 11.52
C GLU A 96 6.04 -8.99 10.46
N ASP A 97 7.24 -9.45 10.12
CA ASP A 97 7.50 -10.49 9.12
C ASP A 97 7.06 -10.19 7.67
N ALA A 98 6.53 -9.00 7.35
CA ALA A 98 6.09 -8.68 5.98
C ALA A 98 7.19 -8.92 4.92
N ALA A 99 8.41 -8.44 5.17
CA ALA A 99 9.55 -8.67 4.26
C ALA A 99 9.94 -10.15 4.17
N ALA A 100 9.92 -10.88 5.28
CA ALA A 100 10.24 -12.30 5.32
C ALA A 100 9.18 -13.13 4.56
N LEU A 101 7.90 -12.78 4.70
CA LEU A 101 6.81 -13.41 3.96
C LEU A 101 6.95 -13.19 2.45
N ILE A 102 7.19 -11.94 2.02
CA ILE A 102 7.38 -11.60 0.61
C ILE A 102 8.55 -12.39 0.04
N HIS A 103 9.68 -12.41 0.73
CA HIS A 103 10.85 -13.18 0.31
C HIS A 103 10.56 -14.67 0.20
N ALA A 104 9.87 -15.26 1.20
CA ALA A 104 9.50 -16.67 1.18
C ALA A 104 8.61 -17.02 -0.01
N LEU A 105 7.61 -16.18 -0.33
CA LEU A 105 6.76 -16.35 -1.50
C LEU A 105 7.56 -16.32 -2.80
N GLN A 106 8.49 -15.38 -2.95
CA GLN A 106 9.37 -15.27 -4.12
C GLN A 106 10.27 -16.51 -4.27
N VAL A 107 10.84 -17.01 -3.18
CA VAL A 107 11.65 -18.25 -3.17
C VAL A 107 10.80 -19.47 -3.59
N LEU A 108 9.53 -19.49 -3.24
CA LEU A 108 8.59 -20.54 -3.65
C LEU A 108 8.12 -20.39 -5.11
N GLY A 109 8.59 -19.37 -5.83
CA GLY A 109 8.31 -19.14 -7.25
C GLY A 109 7.05 -18.34 -7.53
N HIS A 110 6.48 -17.65 -6.53
CA HIS A 110 5.38 -16.74 -6.73
C HIS A 110 5.88 -15.36 -7.21
N GLU A 111 5.14 -14.76 -8.12
CA GLU A 111 5.32 -13.34 -8.47
C GLU A 111 4.52 -12.48 -7.48
N VAL A 112 5.22 -11.65 -6.73
CA VAL A 112 4.60 -10.81 -5.67
C VAL A 112 4.39 -9.41 -6.20
N TYR A 113 3.19 -8.89 -6.00
CA TYR A 113 2.74 -7.55 -6.41
C TYR A 113 2.24 -6.77 -5.21
N ILE A 114 2.35 -5.44 -5.31
CA ILE A 114 1.64 -4.50 -4.45
C ILE A 114 0.70 -3.69 -5.34
N VAL A 115 -0.61 -3.70 -5.01
CA VAL A 115 -1.62 -2.86 -5.64
C VAL A 115 -2.36 -2.13 -4.52
N SER A 116 -2.25 -0.82 -4.47
CA SER A 116 -2.70 -0.02 -3.33
C SER A 116 -3.48 1.20 -3.76
N GLY A 117 -4.49 1.57 -2.96
CA GLY A 117 -5.13 2.88 -2.99
C GLY A 117 -4.26 4.00 -2.41
N GLY A 118 -3.11 3.71 -1.82
CA GLY A 118 -2.16 4.69 -1.30
C GLY A 118 -1.44 5.48 -2.39
N LEU A 119 -0.70 6.52 -2.00
CA LEU A 119 0.05 7.38 -2.92
C LEU A 119 1.30 6.67 -3.46
N PHE A 120 1.54 6.82 -4.77
CA PHE A 120 2.56 6.05 -5.49
C PHE A 120 3.97 6.18 -4.92
N ASP A 121 4.46 7.42 -4.70
CA ASP A 121 5.84 7.64 -4.26
C ASP A 121 6.18 6.90 -2.95
N PRO A 122 5.43 7.03 -1.85
CA PRO A 122 5.72 6.31 -0.61
C PRO A 122 5.45 4.80 -0.71
N VAL A 123 4.39 4.37 -1.40
CA VAL A 123 4.08 2.94 -1.62
C VAL A 123 5.20 2.27 -2.40
N ARG A 124 5.67 2.90 -3.48
CA ARG A 124 6.77 2.38 -4.29
C ARG A 124 8.05 2.24 -3.49
N GLU A 125 8.46 3.29 -2.78
CA GLU A 125 9.68 3.27 -1.95
C GLU A 125 9.60 2.21 -0.83
N PHE A 126 8.41 2.03 -0.27
CA PHE A 126 8.17 1.01 0.76
C PHE A 126 8.18 -0.40 0.18
N GLY A 127 7.53 -0.62 -0.97
CA GLY A 127 7.52 -1.92 -1.66
C GLY A 127 8.93 -2.37 -2.08
N LEU A 128 9.75 -1.44 -2.59
CA LEU A 128 11.16 -1.69 -2.89
C LEU A 128 11.94 -2.10 -1.62
N HIS A 129 11.65 -1.45 -0.49
CA HIS A 129 12.27 -1.81 0.80
C HIS A 129 11.88 -3.22 1.26
N LEU A 130 10.67 -3.68 0.94
CA LEU A 130 10.21 -5.04 1.22
C LEU A 130 10.72 -6.08 0.21
N GLY A 131 11.43 -5.66 -0.84
CA GLY A 131 11.98 -6.56 -1.87
C GLY A 131 11.04 -6.86 -3.03
N VAL A 132 9.97 -6.07 -3.22
CA VAL A 132 9.09 -6.18 -4.39
C VAL A 132 9.70 -5.44 -5.58
N ALA A 133 9.68 -6.04 -6.77
CA ALA A 133 10.21 -5.43 -7.99
C ALA A 133 9.41 -4.15 -8.38
N PRO A 134 10.07 -3.10 -8.89
CA PRO A 134 9.41 -1.82 -9.17
C PRO A 134 8.26 -1.93 -10.18
N GLU A 135 8.36 -2.83 -11.14
CA GLU A 135 7.32 -3.11 -12.13
C GLU A 135 6.09 -3.84 -11.56
N HIS A 136 6.20 -4.39 -10.36
CA HIS A 136 5.13 -5.08 -9.64
C HIS A 136 4.41 -4.18 -8.62
N ILE A 137 4.69 -2.88 -8.61
CA ILE A 137 4.07 -1.94 -7.68
C ILE A 137 3.16 -1.00 -8.46
N ARG A 138 1.88 -0.92 -8.01
CA ARG A 138 0.87 -0.01 -8.54
C ARG A 138 0.20 0.73 -7.38
N ALA A 139 0.01 2.03 -7.55
CA ALA A 139 -0.62 2.89 -6.57
C ALA A 139 -1.12 4.18 -7.24
N VAL A 140 -1.75 5.07 -6.50
CA VAL A 140 -2.33 6.31 -7.02
C VAL A 140 -1.23 7.33 -7.32
N GLU A 141 -1.12 7.73 -8.58
CA GLU A 141 -0.21 8.80 -9.00
C GLU A 141 -0.85 10.18 -8.77
N VAL A 142 -0.04 11.14 -8.39
CA VAL A 142 -0.43 12.51 -8.09
C VAL A 142 0.40 13.46 -8.94
N GLU A 143 -0.26 14.41 -9.58
CA GLU A 143 0.39 15.55 -10.21
C GLU A 143 0.63 16.67 -9.19
N TYR A 144 1.77 17.34 -9.35
CA TYR A 144 2.15 18.49 -8.53
C TYR A 144 2.37 19.72 -9.42
N ASP A 145 1.90 20.87 -8.95
CA ASP A 145 2.22 22.14 -9.60
C ASP A 145 3.68 22.49 -9.35
N THR A 146 4.51 22.28 -10.38
CA THR A 146 5.95 22.53 -10.33
C THR A 146 6.29 24.04 -10.26
N LEU A 147 5.33 24.90 -10.53
CA LEU A 147 5.49 26.36 -10.45
C LEU A 147 4.98 26.92 -9.12
N SER A 148 4.32 26.11 -8.28
CA SER A 148 3.86 26.53 -6.96
C SER A 148 5.01 26.64 -5.95
N GLY A 149 4.78 27.39 -4.90
CA GLY A 149 5.77 27.63 -3.85
C GLY A 149 6.87 28.61 -4.29
N ASN A 150 7.99 28.54 -3.59
CA ASN A 150 9.11 29.48 -3.75
C ASN A 150 10.21 28.92 -4.67
N TRP A 151 9.84 28.31 -5.79
CA TRP A 151 10.78 27.69 -6.72
C TRP A 151 11.89 28.65 -7.17
N TRP A 152 11.60 29.95 -7.34
CA TRP A 152 12.57 31.01 -7.66
C TRP A 152 13.57 31.31 -6.55
N GLN A 153 13.33 30.79 -5.34
CA GLN A 153 14.25 30.92 -4.19
C GLN A 153 15.19 29.72 -4.05
N GLY A 154 15.18 28.80 -5.01
CA GLY A 154 16.00 27.60 -4.98
C GLY A 154 15.59 26.55 -3.91
N GLN A 155 14.39 26.68 -3.39
CA GLN A 155 13.84 25.72 -2.42
C GLN A 155 13.27 24.51 -3.15
N GLY A 156 14.05 23.66 -3.62
CA GLY A 156 13.83 22.37 -4.24
C GLY A 156 12.40 21.80 -4.41
N PRO A 157 12.26 20.59 -4.95
CA PRO A 157 10.98 19.97 -5.35
C PRO A 157 10.03 19.64 -4.18
N TRP A 158 10.44 19.82 -2.95
CA TRP A 158 9.61 19.57 -1.74
C TRP A 158 8.49 20.56 -1.51
N HIS A 159 8.52 21.70 -2.21
CA HIS A 159 7.51 22.74 -2.11
C HIS A 159 6.48 22.71 -3.25
N GLU A 160 6.61 21.76 -4.16
CA GLU A 160 5.61 21.56 -5.20
C GLU A 160 4.27 21.15 -4.56
N ALA A 161 3.25 21.95 -4.76
CA ALA A 161 1.92 21.70 -4.25
C ALA A 161 1.20 20.61 -5.05
N TYR A 162 0.24 19.99 -4.42
CA TYR A 162 -0.69 19.09 -5.08
C TYR A 162 -1.45 19.81 -6.20
N LEU A 163 -1.53 19.21 -7.37
CA LEU A 163 -2.28 19.71 -8.51
C LEU A 163 -3.49 18.83 -8.83
N ALA A 164 -3.26 17.54 -9.01
CA ALA A 164 -4.33 16.60 -9.36
C ALA A 164 -3.96 15.15 -9.02
N VAL A 165 -4.99 14.32 -8.86
CA VAL A 165 -4.84 12.87 -8.83
C VAL A 165 -4.84 12.36 -10.26
N GLN A 166 -3.78 11.68 -10.66
CA GLN A 166 -3.80 10.88 -11.88
C GLN A 166 -4.32 9.49 -11.53
N HIS A 167 -5.43 9.10 -12.15
CA HIS A 167 -5.88 7.73 -12.07
C HIS A 167 -4.86 6.86 -12.82
N SER A 168 -4.03 6.11 -12.08
CA SER A 168 -3.24 5.06 -12.70
C SER A 168 -4.23 4.04 -13.25
N VAL A 169 -4.27 3.93 -14.57
CA VAL A 169 -5.02 2.87 -15.23
C VAL A 169 -4.39 1.54 -14.79
N LEU A 170 -5.15 0.76 -14.05
CA LEU A 170 -4.81 -0.61 -13.68
C LEU A 170 -4.77 -1.50 -14.91
#